data_34d5610b9deefb3f065fdebfb4b63d61
#
_entry.id   34d5610b9deefb3f065fdebfb4b63d61
#
_cell.length_a   1.000
_cell.length_b   1.000
_cell.length_c   1.000
_cell.angle_alpha   90.00
_cell.angle_beta   90.00
_cell.angle_gamma   90.00
#
_symmetry.space_group_name_H-M   'P 1'
#
loop_
_entity.id
_entity.type
_entity.pdbx_description
1 polymer ?
#
loop_
_entity_poly.entity_id
_entity_poly.type
_entity_poly.pdbx_seq_one_letter_code
_entity_poly.pdbx_strand_id
1 'polypeptide(L)'
;MFKKINNYRNKIILLSVMWALLLIAVFTWSVLTGQYPLTLKGLLSGDTMSIMVFKRLRLPRAIMGIIGGFGLSISGYVYQMIFKNPLASPDVVGVSSGASAGAAFAIVAVSSLTPVVSISAFAGGIIALIITLLVAYLVPGRNSYTIVLAGIAIHSVAQTILMFLKLAADPEKQLASIEYWIMGSLNGVSKDSLAIPFFVTCAGFIIMTLLYRQILILSINEDEAAALGVNVTILRFIILIIATLIVSSIICVTGLISFIGLIAPHIARLLTRRNDRFTYISSGLAGAIIMTLADIFARSVSSSELPVSIFTSLLGAPLLIILLIKANKKEVA
;
A
#
# COMPACT_ATOMS: atom_id res chain seq x y z
N MET A 1 32.07 -10.23 20.44
CA MET A 1 31.23 -9.08 20.05
C MET A 1 31.52 -8.62 18.62
N PHE A 2 32.75 -8.32 18.24
CA PHE A 2 33.13 -7.86 16.89
C PHE A 2 32.74 -8.81 15.73
N LYS A 3 32.83 -10.13 15.90
CA LYS A 3 32.45 -11.12 14.87
C LYS A 3 30.95 -11.10 14.55
N LYS A 4 30.06 -10.85 15.54
CA LYS A 4 28.61 -10.71 15.37
C LYS A 4 28.25 -9.40 14.64
N ILE A 5 28.96 -8.29 14.92
CA ILE A 5 28.74 -6.98 14.28
C ILE A 5 29.16 -7.04 12.81
N ASN A 6 30.29 -7.67 12.51
CA ASN A 6 30.79 -7.81 11.13
C ASN A 6 29.88 -8.71 10.28
N ASN A 7 29.34 -9.77 10.87
CA ASN A 7 28.38 -10.67 10.21
C ASN A 7 27.06 -9.96 9.90
N TYR A 8 26.59 -9.07 10.78
CA TYR A 8 25.39 -8.27 10.56
C TYR A 8 25.57 -7.22 9.46
N ARG A 9 26.69 -6.51 9.47
CA ARG A 9 27.04 -5.53 8.42
C ARG A 9 27.11 -6.19 7.04
N ASN A 10 27.77 -7.36 6.95
CA ASN A 10 27.86 -8.10 5.68
C ASN A 10 26.48 -8.57 5.22
N LYS A 11 25.61 -8.98 6.13
CA LYS A 11 24.21 -9.34 5.81
C LYS A 11 23.41 -8.15 5.28
N ILE A 12 23.53 -6.96 5.88
CA ILE A 12 22.88 -5.74 5.38
C ILE A 12 23.34 -5.41 3.96
N ILE A 13 24.66 -5.44 3.72
CA ILE A 13 25.23 -5.17 2.40
C ILE A 13 24.69 -6.18 1.37
N LEU A 14 24.72 -7.46 1.69
CA LEU A 14 24.23 -8.52 0.79
C LEU A 14 22.74 -8.33 0.47
N LEU A 15 21.91 -8.07 1.48
CA LEU A 15 20.47 -7.83 1.29
C LEU A 15 20.23 -6.54 0.50
N SER A 16 21.00 -5.47 0.72
CA SER A 16 20.86 -4.23 -0.02
C SER A 16 21.18 -4.43 -1.51
N VAL A 17 22.25 -5.16 -1.82
CA VAL A 17 22.62 -5.50 -3.20
C VAL A 17 21.53 -6.37 -3.83
N MET A 18 21.05 -7.38 -3.12
CA MET A 18 19.96 -8.24 -3.58
C MET A 18 18.69 -7.43 -3.92
N TRP A 19 18.26 -6.52 -3.03
CA TRP A 19 17.10 -5.66 -3.28
C TRP A 19 17.29 -4.75 -4.49
N ALA A 20 18.47 -4.15 -4.63
CA ALA A 20 18.80 -3.29 -5.78
C ALA A 20 18.75 -4.07 -7.10
N LEU A 21 19.38 -5.24 -7.15
CA LEU A 21 19.38 -6.09 -8.34
C LEU A 21 17.97 -6.57 -8.71
N LEU A 22 17.19 -7.02 -7.73
CA LEU A 22 15.81 -7.45 -7.95
C LEU A 22 14.94 -6.29 -8.44
N LEU A 23 15.08 -5.10 -7.86
CA LEU A 23 14.30 -3.93 -8.28
C LEU A 23 14.62 -3.52 -9.71
N ILE A 24 15.91 -3.49 -10.09
CA ILE A 24 16.36 -3.19 -11.45
C ILE A 24 15.84 -4.24 -12.43
N ALA A 25 15.94 -5.52 -12.09
CA ALA A 25 15.47 -6.63 -12.93
C ALA A 25 13.95 -6.55 -13.16
N VAL A 26 13.18 -6.36 -12.09
CA VAL A 26 11.71 -6.29 -12.17
C VAL A 26 11.25 -5.01 -12.88
N PHE A 27 11.91 -3.88 -12.64
CA PHE A 27 11.62 -2.63 -13.36
C PHE A 27 11.86 -2.79 -14.87
N THR A 28 13.03 -3.33 -15.25
CA THR A 28 13.38 -3.57 -16.66
C THR A 28 12.38 -4.54 -17.30
N TRP A 29 12.04 -5.62 -16.61
CA TRP A 29 11.02 -6.58 -17.07
C TRP A 29 9.66 -5.91 -17.23
N SER A 30 9.23 -5.10 -16.27
CA SER A 30 7.98 -4.35 -16.35
C SER A 30 7.92 -3.42 -17.57
N VAL A 31 9.00 -2.72 -17.88
CA VAL A 31 9.08 -1.83 -19.03
C VAL A 31 9.04 -2.60 -20.36
N LEU A 32 9.69 -3.75 -20.42
CA LEU A 32 9.76 -4.56 -21.64
C LEU A 32 8.48 -5.37 -21.93
N THR A 33 7.75 -5.77 -20.88
CA THR A 33 6.55 -6.62 -21.01
C THR A 33 5.31 -5.81 -21.40
N GLY A 34 4.46 -6.36 -22.27
CA GLY A 34 3.12 -5.87 -22.65
C GLY A 34 2.75 -6.22 -24.08
N GLN A 35 1.54 -5.87 -24.49
CA GLN A 35 0.97 -6.28 -25.78
C GLN A 35 1.72 -5.72 -27.00
N TYR A 36 2.21 -4.49 -26.94
CA TYR A 36 3.04 -3.90 -28.00
C TYR A 36 4.50 -4.35 -27.85
N PRO A 37 5.12 -4.95 -28.90
CA PRO A 37 6.50 -5.41 -28.83
C PRO A 37 7.47 -4.22 -28.83
N LEU A 38 7.90 -3.80 -27.64
CA LEU A 38 8.95 -2.79 -27.48
C LEU A 38 10.32 -3.41 -27.72
N THR A 39 11.03 -2.92 -28.75
CA THR A 39 12.42 -3.33 -29.03
C THR A 39 13.39 -2.19 -28.72
N LEU A 40 14.55 -2.53 -28.17
CA LEU A 40 15.61 -1.55 -27.95
C LEU A 40 16.02 -0.83 -29.26
N LYS A 41 15.98 -1.56 -30.39
CA LYS A 41 16.27 -1.01 -31.71
C LYS A 41 15.23 0.06 -32.10
N GLY A 42 13.93 -0.15 -31.88
CA GLY A 42 12.87 0.82 -32.14
C GLY A 42 13.01 2.09 -31.28
N LEU A 43 13.40 1.93 -30.01
CA LEU A 43 13.66 3.09 -29.12
C LEU A 43 14.88 3.90 -29.56
N LEU A 44 15.96 3.23 -29.97
CA LEU A 44 17.20 3.88 -30.41
C LEU A 44 17.09 4.49 -31.82
N SER A 45 16.28 3.88 -32.71
CA SER A 45 16.03 4.41 -34.06
C SER A 45 15.06 5.61 -34.08
N GLY A 46 14.50 5.99 -32.93
CA GLY A 46 13.61 7.13 -32.86
C GLY A 46 12.18 6.84 -33.33
N ASP A 47 11.77 5.55 -33.40
CA ASP A 47 10.41 5.19 -33.77
C ASP A 47 9.38 5.87 -32.86
N THR A 48 8.55 6.73 -33.44
CA THR A 48 7.59 7.58 -32.75
C THR A 48 6.62 6.74 -31.89
N MET A 49 6.17 5.58 -32.41
CA MET A 49 5.23 4.73 -31.70
C MET A 49 5.88 4.04 -30.49
N SER A 50 7.09 3.51 -30.67
CA SER A 50 7.86 2.91 -29.58
C SER A 50 8.16 3.91 -28.46
N ILE A 51 8.54 5.15 -28.82
CA ILE A 51 8.80 6.23 -27.84
C ILE A 51 7.50 6.64 -27.11
N MET A 52 6.39 6.74 -27.83
CA MET A 52 5.08 7.09 -27.24
C MET A 52 4.61 6.01 -26.25
N VAL A 53 4.65 4.74 -26.63
CA VAL A 53 4.29 3.61 -25.77
C VAL A 53 5.18 3.56 -24.53
N PHE A 54 6.50 3.72 -24.72
CA PHE A 54 7.44 3.75 -23.59
C PHE A 54 7.15 4.89 -22.62
N LYS A 55 7.08 6.14 -23.11
CA LYS A 55 6.99 7.34 -22.25
C LYS A 55 5.61 7.54 -21.63
N ARG A 56 4.52 7.23 -22.36
CA ARG A 56 3.16 7.51 -21.91
C ARG A 56 2.46 6.34 -21.21
N LEU A 57 2.83 5.09 -21.52
CA LEU A 57 2.16 3.91 -20.98
C LEU A 57 3.06 3.12 -20.04
N ARG A 58 4.24 2.67 -20.52
CA ARG A 58 5.09 1.74 -19.79
C ARG A 58 5.78 2.35 -18.59
N LEU A 59 6.43 3.49 -18.80
CA LEU A 59 7.24 4.13 -17.78
C LEU A 59 6.39 4.63 -16.60
N PRO A 60 5.27 5.36 -16.79
CA PRO A 60 4.42 5.78 -15.67
C PRO A 60 3.86 4.59 -14.88
N ARG A 61 3.44 3.54 -15.57
CA ARG A 61 2.91 2.32 -14.96
C ARG A 61 3.96 1.58 -14.14
N ALA A 62 5.17 1.39 -14.68
CA ALA A 62 6.27 0.75 -13.95
C ALA A 62 6.70 1.56 -12.72
N ILE A 63 6.77 2.89 -12.84
CA ILE A 63 7.06 3.78 -11.70
C ILE A 63 5.94 3.69 -10.66
N MET A 64 4.66 3.66 -11.08
CA MET A 64 3.54 3.51 -10.14
C MET A 64 3.57 2.16 -9.42
N GLY A 65 3.95 1.09 -10.09
CA GLY A 65 4.17 -0.22 -9.46
C GLY A 65 5.20 -0.15 -8.33
N ILE A 66 6.33 0.53 -8.57
CA ILE A 66 7.39 0.71 -7.57
C ILE A 66 6.91 1.62 -6.43
N ILE A 67 6.45 2.82 -6.74
CA ILE A 67 6.08 3.84 -5.74
C ILE A 67 4.86 3.38 -4.93
N GLY A 68 3.85 2.83 -5.61
CA GLY A 68 2.65 2.32 -4.98
C GLY A 68 2.95 1.13 -4.06
N GLY A 69 3.70 0.14 -4.54
CA GLY A 69 4.11 -1.01 -3.74
C GLY A 69 4.98 -0.61 -2.55
N PHE A 70 5.93 0.32 -2.76
CA PHE A 70 6.76 0.87 -1.69
C PHE A 70 5.91 1.59 -0.64
N GLY A 71 5.05 2.51 -1.06
CA GLY A 71 4.22 3.32 -0.16
C GLY A 71 3.22 2.49 0.63
N LEU A 72 2.50 1.55 -0.02
CA LEU A 72 1.58 0.63 0.66
C LEU A 72 2.30 -0.21 1.71
N SER A 73 3.51 -0.69 1.39
CA SER A 73 4.28 -1.54 2.29
C SER A 73 4.85 -0.80 3.49
N ILE A 74 5.45 0.38 3.31
CA ILE A 74 5.97 1.17 4.44
C ILE A 74 4.84 1.64 5.36
N SER A 75 3.68 2.01 4.80
CA SER A 75 2.49 2.32 5.58
C SER A 75 2.01 1.09 6.35
N GLY A 76 1.91 -0.08 5.69
CA GLY A 76 1.57 -1.34 6.35
C GLY A 76 2.51 -1.71 7.49
N TYR A 77 3.82 -1.55 7.29
CA TYR A 77 4.81 -1.76 8.36
C TYR A 77 4.52 -0.88 9.58
N VAL A 78 4.21 0.39 9.36
CA VAL A 78 3.89 1.35 10.42
C VAL A 78 2.58 1.00 11.13
N TYR A 79 1.53 0.62 10.38
CA TYR A 79 0.28 0.13 10.96
C TYR A 79 0.53 -1.09 11.86
N GLN A 80 1.33 -2.06 11.41
CA GLN A 80 1.67 -3.25 12.20
C GLN A 80 2.43 -2.90 13.49
N MET A 81 3.30 -1.88 13.46
CA MET A 81 4.02 -1.42 14.65
C MET A 81 3.10 -0.70 15.64
N ILE A 82 2.23 0.19 15.16
CA ILE A 82 1.30 0.98 16.00
C ILE A 82 0.28 0.06 16.68
N PHE A 83 -0.30 -0.87 15.93
CA PHE A 83 -1.32 -1.78 16.46
C PHE A 83 -0.72 -3.03 17.13
N LYS A 84 0.61 -3.16 17.15
CA LYS A 84 1.32 -4.32 17.70
C LYS A 84 0.77 -5.66 17.17
N ASN A 85 0.28 -5.61 15.93
CA ASN A 85 -0.35 -6.74 15.28
C ASN A 85 0.25 -6.90 13.86
N PRO A 86 0.90 -8.05 13.57
CA PRO A 86 1.49 -8.29 12.25
C PRO A 86 0.46 -8.40 11.12
N LEU A 87 -0.82 -8.50 11.45
CA LEU A 87 -1.93 -8.55 10.51
C LEU A 87 -2.61 -7.18 10.30
N ALA A 88 -2.15 -6.13 10.97
CA ALA A 88 -2.73 -4.81 10.79
C ALA A 88 -2.41 -4.24 9.39
N SER A 89 -3.41 -3.65 8.78
CA SER A 89 -3.36 -2.98 7.48
C SER A 89 -4.16 -1.66 7.54
N PRO A 90 -4.06 -0.79 6.54
CA PRO A 90 -4.88 0.42 6.45
C PRO A 90 -6.38 0.17 6.51
N ASP A 91 -6.83 -1.02 6.16
CA ASP A 91 -8.25 -1.42 6.21
C ASP A 91 -8.81 -1.44 7.63
N VAL A 92 -7.96 -1.68 8.63
CA VAL A 92 -8.33 -1.71 10.06
C VAL A 92 -8.90 -0.38 10.54
N VAL A 93 -8.54 0.73 9.92
CA VAL A 93 -9.05 2.07 10.27
C VAL A 93 -10.08 2.60 9.25
N GLY A 94 -10.56 1.74 8.35
CA GLY A 94 -11.64 2.06 7.42
C GLY A 94 -11.22 2.87 6.17
N VAL A 95 -9.93 3.03 5.90
CA VAL A 95 -9.43 3.87 4.80
C VAL A 95 -9.86 3.33 3.44
N SER A 96 -9.67 2.04 3.19
CA SER A 96 -10.00 1.41 1.91
C SER A 96 -11.50 1.43 1.62
N SER A 97 -12.33 1.15 2.62
CA SER A 97 -13.79 1.21 2.48
C SER A 97 -14.30 2.64 2.28
N GLY A 98 -13.72 3.62 2.99
CA GLY A 98 -14.01 5.03 2.78
C GLY A 98 -13.63 5.50 1.37
N ALA A 99 -12.47 5.09 0.87
CA ALA A 99 -12.05 5.39 -0.50
C ALA A 99 -13.00 4.75 -1.55
N SER A 100 -13.44 3.51 -1.32
CA SER A 100 -14.41 2.83 -2.20
C SER A 100 -15.76 3.53 -2.21
N ALA A 101 -16.28 3.93 -1.05
CA ALA A 101 -17.52 4.68 -0.94
C ALA A 101 -17.41 6.05 -1.64
N GLY A 102 -16.27 6.74 -1.50
CA GLY A 102 -15.99 8.01 -2.18
C GLY A 102 -15.91 7.86 -3.70
N ALA A 103 -15.23 6.81 -4.21
CA ALA A 103 -15.18 6.50 -5.63
C ALA A 103 -16.56 6.20 -6.21
N ALA A 104 -17.33 5.34 -5.53
CA ALA A 104 -18.69 4.98 -5.93
C ALA A 104 -19.61 6.20 -5.92
N PHE A 105 -19.52 7.07 -4.92
CA PHE A 105 -20.26 8.33 -4.88
C PHE A 105 -19.97 9.22 -6.09
N ALA A 106 -18.71 9.37 -6.46
CA ALA A 106 -18.34 10.13 -7.64
C ALA A 106 -18.96 9.53 -8.91
N ILE A 107 -18.84 8.22 -9.12
CA ILE A 107 -19.31 7.51 -10.31
C ILE A 107 -20.84 7.63 -10.45
N VAL A 108 -21.57 7.52 -9.34
CA VAL A 108 -23.06 7.50 -9.36
C VAL A 108 -23.64 8.91 -9.37
N ALA A 109 -23.14 9.82 -8.52
CA ALA A 109 -23.79 11.08 -8.23
C ALA A 109 -23.14 12.31 -8.89
N VAL A 110 -21.89 12.21 -9.34
CA VAL A 110 -21.16 13.40 -9.85
C VAL A 110 -20.69 13.19 -11.29
N SER A 111 -19.69 12.34 -11.49
CA SER A 111 -19.07 12.05 -12.79
C SER A 111 -18.15 10.84 -12.72
N SER A 112 -18.17 10.03 -13.77
CA SER A 112 -17.24 8.90 -13.94
C SER A 112 -15.86 9.31 -14.48
N LEU A 113 -15.58 10.61 -14.64
CA LEU A 113 -14.25 11.10 -15.05
C LEU A 113 -13.20 10.72 -14.03
N THR A 114 -12.09 10.15 -14.48
CA THR A 114 -11.00 9.64 -13.61
C THR A 114 -10.53 10.66 -12.55
N PRO A 115 -10.30 11.96 -12.85
CA PRO A 115 -9.87 12.90 -11.82
C PRO A 115 -10.91 13.10 -10.71
N VAL A 116 -12.21 13.12 -11.04
CA VAL A 116 -13.30 13.30 -10.07
C VAL A 116 -13.40 12.09 -9.16
N VAL A 117 -13.34 10.90 -9.73
CA VAL A 117 -13.33 9.62 -8.97
C VAL A 117 -12.12 9.55 -8.05
N SER A 118 -10.92 9.92 -8.55
CA SER A 118 -9.69 9.91 -7.76
C SER A 118 -9.76 10.89 -6.57
N ILE A 119 -10.21 12.12 -6.78
CA ILE A 119 -10.34 13.12 -5.72
C ILE A 119 -11.36 12.65 -4.67
N SER A 120 -12.51 12.12 -5.11
CA SER A 120 -13.55 11.63 -4.19
C SER A 120 -13.08 10.39 -3.41
N ALA A 121 -12.35 9.49 -4.04
CA ALA A 121 -11.75 8.33 -3.37
C ALA A 121 -10.72 8.75 -2.31
N PHE A 122 -9.83 9.69 -2.67
CA PHE A 122 -8.86 10.24 -1.73
C PHE A 122 -9.56 10.90 -0.53
N ALA A 123 -10.54 11.76 -0.78
CA ALA A 123 -11.31 12.41 0.27
C ALA A 123 -12.05 11.40 1.14
N GLY A 124 -12.70 10.39 0.55
CA GLY A 124 -13.41 9.33 1.27
C GLY A 124 -12.51 8.55 2.22
N GLY A 125 -11.30 8.20 1.80
CA GLY A 125 -10.31 7.53 2.66
C GLY A 125 -9.85 8.41 3.82
N ILE A 126 -9.59 9.70 3.58
CA ILE A 126 -9.20 10.65 4.64
C ILE A 126 -10.34 10.93 5.61
N ILE A 127 -11.57 11.12 5.11
CA ILE A 127 -12.75 11.33 5.95
C ILE A 127 -12.97 10.11 6.86
N ALA A 128 -12.88 8.89 6.34
CA ALA A 128 -13.00 7.67 7.13
C ALA A 128 -11.95 7.63 8.26
N LEU A 129 -10.68 7.95 7.98
CA LEU A 129 -9.66 8.06 9.01
C LEU A 129 -10.00 9.12 10.05
N ILE A 130 -10.35 10.34 9.62
CA ILE A 130 -10.65 11.44 10.55
C ILE A 130 -11.78 11.05 11.49
N ILE A 131 -12.86 10.46 10.97
CA ILE A 131 -13.99 10.01 11.80
C ILE A 131 -13.54 8.89 12.75
N THR A 132 -12.75 7.92 12.28
CA THR A 132 -12.19 6.86 13.12
C THR A 132 -11.36 7.42 14.28
N LEU A 133 -10.46 8.37 14.01
CA LEU A 133 -9.63 9.00 15.04
C LEU A 133 -10.46 9.87 15.99
N LEU A 134 -11.48 10.57 15.48
CA LEU A 134 -12.39 11.37 16.28
C LEU A 134 -13.19 10.49 17.26
N VAL A 135 -13.78 9.41 16.76
CA VAL A 135 -14.50 8.43 17.61
C VAL A 135 -13.56 7.84 18.67
N ALA A 136 -12.37 7.41 18.26
CA ALA A 136 -11.36 6.88 19.19
C ALA A 136 -10.90 7.92 20.23
N TYR A 137 -10.86 9.19 19.87
CA TYR A 137 -10.50 10.28 20.80
C TYR A 137 -11.57 10.54 21.85
N LEU A 138 -12.86 10.37 21.51
CA LEU A 138 -13.98 10.59 22.40
C LEU A 138 -14.15 9.45 23.44
N VAL A 139 -13.58 8.27 23.18
CA VAL A 139 -13.67 7.12 24.09
C VAL A 139 -12.58 7.23 25.18
N PRO A 140 -12.93 7.02 26.47
CA PRO A 140 -11.93 6.93 27.53
C PRO A 140 -10.92 5.78 27.28
N GLY A 141 -9.65 6.03 27.65
CA GLY A 141 -8.58 5.04 27.48
C GLY A 141 -7.71 5.21 26.24
N ARG A 142 -8.20 5.82 25.16
CA ARG A 142 -7.47 6.26 23.94
C ARG A 142 -6.32 5.37 23.48
N ASN A 143 -6.46 4.06 23.62
CA ASN A 143 -5.44 3.07 23.28
C ASN A 143 -5.56 2.60 21.81
N SER A 144 -4.60 1.81 21.34
CA SER A 144 -4.62 1.25 19.98
C SER A 144 -5.85 0.40 19.69
N TYR A 145 -6.36 -0.32 20.69
CA TYR A 145 -7.55 -1.16 20.58
C TYR A 145 -8.81 -0.34 20.26
N THR A 146 -8.97 0.82 20.90
CA THR A 146 -10.10 1.72 20.65
C THR A 146 -10.12 2.22 19.20
N ILE A 147 -8.96 2.51 18.61
CA ILE A 147 -8.85 2.93 17.21
C ILE A 147 -9.29 1.78 16.28
N VAL A 148 -8.91 0.54 16.57
CA VAL A 148 -9.32 -0.64 15.79
C VAL A 148 -10.84 -0.82 15.83
N LEU A 149 -11.47 -0.75 17.01
CA LEU A 149 -12.91 -0.88 17.13
C LEU A 149 -13.66 0.24 16.41
N ALA A 150 -13.21 1.49 16.56
CA ALA A 150 -13.74 2.63 15.81
C ALA A 150 -13.61 2.42 14.29
N GLY A 151 -12.44 1.93 13.84
CA GLY A 151 -12.18 1.65 12.44
C GLY A 151 -13.09 0.57 11.86
N ILE A 152 -13.35 -0.50 12.61
CA ILE A 152 -14.32 -1.56 12.22
C ILE A 152 -15.73 -0.98 12.07
N ALA A 153 -16.15 -0.11 12.98
CA ALA A 153 -17.44 0.55 12.90
C ALA A 153 -17.55 1.45 11.65
N ILE A 154 -16.53 2.29 11.41
CA ILE A 154 -16.49 3.17 10.23
C ILE A 154 -16.37 2.38 8.93
N HIS A 155 -15.59 1.29 8.91
CA HIS A 155 -15.57 0.34 7.80
C HIS A 155 -16.98 -0.16 7.46
N SER A 156 -17.74 -0.59 8.46
CA SER A 156 -19.11 -1.11 8.27
C SER A 156 -20.06 -0.03 7.72
N VAL A 157 -19.96 1.21 8.23
CA VAL A 157 -20.75 2.34 7.70
C VAL A 157 -20.39 2.64 6.25
N ALA A 158 -19.09 2.72 5.93
CA ALA A 158 -18.62 2.99 4.58
C ALA A 158 -19.03 1.86 3.60
N GLN A 159 -19.00 0.61 4.02
CA GLN A 159 -19.49 -0.53 3.23
C GLN A 159 -21.00 -0.45 3.00
N THR A 160 -21.76 -0.03 3.99
CA THR A 160 -23.22 0.18 3.83
C THR A 160 -23.50 1.27 2.81
N ILE A 161 -22.77 2.41 2.86
CA ILE A 161 -22.87 3.47 1.86
C ILE A 161 -22.53 2.95 0.47
N LEU A 162 -21.45 2.18 0.35
CA LEU A 162 -21.02 1.57 -0.91
C LEU A 162 -22.10 0.63 -1.48
N MET A 163 -22.72 -0.22 -0.64
CA MET A 163 -23.79 -1.12 -1.06
C MET A 163 -25.02 -0.33 -1.55
N PHE A 164 -25.39 0.75 -0.85
CA PHE A 164 -26.49 1.62 -1.27
C PHE A 164 -26.21 2.28 -2.61
N LEU A 165 -24.97 2.78 -2.82
CA LEU A 165 -24.57 3.38 -4.09
C LEU A 165 -24.57 2.36 -5.23
N LYS A 166 -24.12 1.12 -4.99
CA LYS A 166 -24.19 0.04 -5.97
C LYS A 166 -25.64 -0.30 -6.37
N LEU A 167 -26.56 -0.28 -5.41
CA LEU A 167 -27.98 -0.51 -5.67
C LEU A 167 -28.62 0.61 -6.49
N ALA A 168 -28.19 1.85 -6.27
CA ALA A 168 -28.67 3.03 -6.99
C ALA A 168 -27.99 3.25 -8.36
N ALA A 169 -26.88 2.54 -8.62
CA ALA A 169 -26.09 2.67 -9.83
C ALA A 169 -26.78 2.07 -11.06
N ASP A 170 -26.54 2.66 -12.23
CA ASP A 170 -26.88 2.04 -13.52
C ASP A 170 -26.13 0.70 -13.67
N PRO A 171 -26.87 -0.43 -13.86
CA PRO A 171 -26.26 -1.76 -13.93
C PRO A 171 -25.27 -1.95 -15.08
N GLU A 172 -25.54 -1.33 -16.24
CA GLU A 172 -24.73 -1.55 -17.44
C GLU A 172 -23.43 -0.73 -17.46
N LYS A 173 -23.42 0.46 -16.85
CA LYS A 173 -22.31 1.41 -16.94
C LYS A 173 -21.64 1.68 -15.60
N GLN A 174 -22.42 2.16 -14.63
CA GLN A 174 -21.88 2.63 -13.35
C GLN A 174 -21.45 1.49 -12.45
N LEU A 175 -22.28 0.44 -12.33
CA LEU A 175 -21.96 -0.71 -11.48
C LEU A 175 -20.69 -1.42 -11.95
N ALA A 176 -20.55 -1.66 -13.25
CA ALA A 176 -19.34 -2.27 -13.83
C ALA A 176 -18.10 -1.39 -13.54
N SER A 177 -18.22 -0.06 -13.63
CA SER A 177 -17.13 0.87 -13.33
C SER A 177 -16.72 0.85 -11.84
N ILE A 178 -17.70 0.76 -10.92
CA ILE A 178 -17.44 0.65 -9.48
C ILE A 178 -16.71 -0.66 -9.18
N GLU A 179 -17.20 -1.79 -9.72
CA GLU A 179 -16.57 -3.09 -9.50
C GLU A 179 -15.13 -3.13 -10.04
N TYR A 180 -14.90 -2.61 -11.24
CA TYR A 180 -13.56 -2.53 -11.82
C TYR A 180 -12.62 -1.67 -10.97
N TRP A 181 -13.11 -0.52 -10.46
CA TRP A 181 -12.33 0.36 -9.59
C TRP A 181 -11.94 -0.33 -8.28
N ILE A 182 -12.89 -1.06 -7.65
CA ILE A 182 -12.64 -1.79 -6.40
C ILE A 182 -11.62 -2.91 -6.60
N MET A 183 -11.61 -3.55 -7.76
CA MET A 183 -10.64 -4.61 -8.06
C MET A 183 -9.18 -4.13 -8.14
N GLY A 184 -8.96 -2.84 -8.35
CA GLY A 184 -7.64 -2.22 -8.42
C GLY A 184 -6.79 -2.63 -9.62
N SER A 185 -6.28 -1.64 -10.33
CA SER A 185 -5.49 -1.83 -11.55
C SER A 185 -4.47 -0.72 -11.72
N LEU A 186 -3.36 -1.04 -12.39
CA LEU A 186 -2.41 -0.04 -12.88
C LEU A 186 -2.71 0.40 -14.33
N ASN A 187 -3.80 -0.11 -14.90
CA ASN A 187 -4.23 0.30 -16.22
C ASN A 187 -4.70 1.77 -16.19
N GLY A 188 -4.34 2.54 -17.20
CA GLY A 188 -4.71 3.96 -17.28
C GLY A 188 -3.87 4.90 -16.41
N VAL A 189 -2.86 4.42 -15.69
CA VAL A 189 -1.91 5.30 -14.99
C VAL A 189 -1.15 6.12 -16.00
N SER A 190 -1.32 7.46 -15.91
CA SER A 190 -0.64 8.45 -16.73
C SER A 190 0.45 9.18 -15.95
N LYS A 191 1.26 9.97 -16.66
CA LYS A 191 2.26 10.83 -16.02
C LYS A 191 1.62 11.82 -15.03
N ASP A 192 0.44 12.35 -15.37
CA ASP A 192 -0.24 13.34 -14.55
C ASP A 192 -0.82 12.74 -13.29
N SER A 193 -1.41 11.54 -13.36
CA SER A 193 -1.94 10.81 -12.20
C SER A 193 -0.85 10.28 -11.26
N LEU A 194 0.38 10.09 -11.77
CA LEU A 194 1.53 9.62 -11.00
C LEU A 194 2.09 10.67 -10.04
N ALA A 195 1.97 11.96 -10.36
CA ALA A 195 2.66 13.02 -9.63
C ALA A 195 2.29 13.08 -8.15
N ILE A 196 1.00 13.05 -7.81
CA ILE A 196 0.52 13.13 -6.42
C ILE A 196 1.00 11.91 -5.58
N PRO A 197 0.76 10.64 -5.99
CA PRO A 197 1.29 9.48 -5.27
C PRO A 197 2.81 9.52 -5.09
N PHE A 198 3.55 9.96 -6.10
CA PHE A 198 5.01 10.06 -6.05
C PHE A 198 5.45 11.03 -4.95
N PHE A 199 5.00 12.29 -4.99
CA PHE A 199 5.43 13.29 -4.02
C PHE A 199 4.92 12.99 -2.60
N VAL A 200 3.69 12.50 -2.44
CA VAL A 200 3.14 12.13 -1.14
C VAL A 200 3.89 10.95 -0.53
N THR A 201 4.20 9.92 -1.34
CA THR A 201 4.98 8.76 -0.86
C THR A 201 6.40 9.16 -0.49
N CYS A 202 7.08 9.98 -1.30
CA CYS A 202 8.44 10.45 -1.00
C CYS A 202 8.46 11.31 0.27
N ALA A 203 7.56 12.28 0.39
CA ALA A 203 7.47 13.12 1.58
C ALA A 203 7.13 12.30 2.83
N GLY A 204 6.12 11.42 2.74
CA GLY A 204 5.73 10.54 3.83
C GLY A 204 6.85 9.59 4.25
N PHE A 205 7.60 9.00 3.30
CA PHE A 205 8.76 8.18 3.58
C PHE A 205 9.85 8.94 4.34
N ILE A 206 10.15 10.17 3.91
CA ILE A 206 11.14 11.03 4.58
C ILE A 206 10.68 11.31 6.02
N ILE A 207 9.44 11.77 6.20
CA ILE A 207 8.90 12.11 7.52
C ILE A 207 8.88 10.88 8.43
N MET A 208 8.38 9.73 7.96
CA MET A 208 8.38 8.49 8.74
C MET A 208 9.79 8.00 9.07
N THR A 209 10.75 8.20 8.17
CA THR A 209 12.16 7.84 8.41
C THR A 209 12.79 8.73 9.49
N LEU A 210 12.44 10.02 9.53
CA LEU A 210 12.83 10.94 10.60
C LEU A 210 12.17 10.56 11.93
N LEU A 211 10.90 10.18 11.90
CA LEU A 211 10.12 9.76 13.07
C LEU A 211 10.30 8.27 13.43
N TYR A 212 11.26 7.56 12.80
CA TYR A 212 11.39 6.11 12.97
C TYR A 212 11.64 5.68 14.43
N ARG A 213 12.41 6.48 15.19
CA ARG A 213 12.63 6.21 16.62
C ARG A 213 11.31 6.28 17.41
N GLN A 214 10.48 7.25 17.12
CA GLN A 214 9.17 7.44 17.74
C GLN A 214 8.21 6.30 17.35
N ILE A 215 8.26 5.81 16.10
CA ILE A 215 7.49 4.65 15.66
C ILE A 215 7.91 3.39 16.46
N LEU A 216 9.19 3.21 16.73
CA LEU A 216 9.67 2.12 17.59
C LEU A 216 9.14 2.24 19.03
N ILE A 217 9.09 3.45 19.59
CA ILE A 217 8.54 3.69 20.93
C ILE A 217 7.05 3.31 20.97
N LEU A 218 6.27 3.57 19.92
CA LEU A 218 4.86 3.17 19.87
C LEU A 218 4.66 1.65 19.84
N SER A 219 5.69 0.88 19.51
CA SER A 219 5.61 -0.59 19.48
C SER A 219 5.84 -1.25 20.85
N ILE A 220 6.35 -0.51 21.86
CA ILE A 220 6.48 -0.96 23.26
C ILE A 220 5.18 -0.70 24.04
N ASN A 221 5.16 -1.04 25.32
CA ASN A 221 3.98 -0.78 26.16
C ASN A 221 3.72 0.71 26.31
N GLU A 222 2.42 1.09 26.38
CA GLU A 222 2.00 2.50 26.42
C GLU A 222 2.53 3.20 27.67
N ASP A 223 2.56 2.51 28.82
CA ASP A 223 3.09 3.06 30.07
C ASP A 223 4.60 3.31 29.98
N GLU A 224 5.35 2.40 29.37
CA GLU A 224 6.79 2.56 29.12
C GLU A 224 7.06 3.72 28.16
N ALA A 225 6.25 3.87 27.11
CA ALA A 225 6.35 4.95 26.14
C ALA A 225 6.03 6.32 26.79
N ALA A 226 5.03 6.37 27.67
CA ALA A 226 4.69 7.56 28.44
C ALA A 226 5.79 7.94 29.42
N ALA A 227 6.43 6.98 30.08
CA ALA A 227 7.58 7.19 30.96
C ALA A 227 8.79 7.82 30.24
N LEU A 228 8.91 7.61 28.91
CA LEU A 228 9.92 8.28 28.08
C LEU A 228 9.54 9.73 27.68
N GLY A 229 8.44 10.28 28.22
CA GLY A 229 7.99 11.64 27.98
C GLY A 229 7.29 11.87 26.64
N VAL A 230 6.88 10.81 25.94
CA VAL A 230 6.23 10.88 24.64
C VAL A 230 4.71 10.90 24.80
N ASN A 231 4.03 11.88 24.19
CA ASN A 231 2.57 11.84 24.09
C ASN A 231 2.16 10.80 23.04
N VAL A 232 1.91 9.56 23.52
CA VAL A 232 1.62 8.38 22.69
C VAL A 232 0.41 8.60 21.80
N THR A 233 -0.65 9.26 22.30
CA THR A 233 -1.89 9.48 21.55
C THR A 233 -1.67 10.43 20.36
N ILE A 234 -1.05 11.58 20.61
CA ILE A 234 -0.79 12.57 19.55
C ILE A 234 0.17 11.99 18.50
N LEU A 235 1.23 11.35 18.96
CA LEU A 235 2.21 10.76 18.06
C LEU A 235 1.60 9.67 17.16
N ARG A 236 0.76 8.81 17.74
CA ARG A 236 0.02 7.77 17.01
C ARG A 236 -0.88 8.38 15.94
N PHE A 237 -1.64 9.43 16.28
CA PHE A 237 -2.53 10.11 15.33
C PHE A 237 -1.74 10.72 14.17
N ILE A 238 -0.64 11.43 14.44
CA ILE A 238 0.21 12.02 13.40
C ILE A 238 0.73 10.95 12.45
N ILE A 239 1.25 9.86 12.98
CA ILE A 239 1.82 8.78 12.16
C ILE A 239 0.75 8.07 11.35
N LEU A 240 -0.45 7.82 11.91
CA LEU A 240 -1.58 7.24 11.18
C LEU A 240 -2.06 8.16 10.06
N ILE A 241 -2.10 9.48 10.27
CA ILE A 241 -2.46 10.45 9.24
C ILE A 241 -1.45 10.39 8.09
N ILE A 242 -0.15 10.40 8.38
CA ILE A 242 0.90 10.34 7.34
C ILE A 242 0.80 9.02 6.55
N ALA A 243 0.65 7.89 7.26
CA ALA A 243 0.50 6.58 6.63
C ALA A 243 -0.74 6.52 5.74
N THR A 244 -1.86 7.09 6.19
CA THR A 244 -3.10 7.13 5.42
C THR A 244 -3.01 8.06 4.22
N LEU A 245 -2.34 9.20 4.32
CA LEU A 245 -2.11 10.08 3.17
C LEU A 245 -1.35 9.35 2.05
N ILE A 246 -0.32 8.56 2.39
CA ILE A 246 0.39 7.73 1.43
C ILE A 246 -0.57 6.73 0.79
N VAL A 247 -1.29 5.96 1.60
CA VAL A 247 -2.22 4.91 1.14
C VAL A 247 -3.32 5.51 0.25
N SER A 248 -4.00 6.56 0.71
CA SER A 248 -5.09 7.21 -0.04
C SER A 248 -4.61 7.82 -1.36
N SER A 249 -3.38 8.39 -1.39
CA SER A 249 -2.81 8.93 -2.62
C SER A 249 -2.50 7.85 -3.67
N ILE A 250 -2.22 6.63 -3.25
CA ILE A 250 -1.99 5.49 -4.13
C ILE A 250 -3.33 4.92 -4.59
N ILE A 251 -4.22 4.60 -3.64
CA ILE A 251 -5.52 3.97 -3.90
C ILE A 251 -6.39 4.84 -4.82
N CYS A 252 -6.37 6.16 -4.70
CA CYS A 252 -7.16 7.05 -5.54
C CYS A 252 -6.80 6.97 -7.05
N VAL A 253 -5.61 6.48 -7.37
CA VAL A 253 -5.15 6.29 -8.75
C VAL A 253 -5.25 4.82 -9.20
N THR A 254 -4.96 3.89 -8.29
CA THR A 254 -4.87 2.47 -8.64
C THR A 254 -6.13 1.67 -8.32
N GLY A 255 -7.09 2.24 -7.58
CA GLY A 255 -8.11 1.45 -6.89
C GLY A 255 -7.51 0.65 -5.73
N LEU A 256 -8.29 -0.28 -5.17
CA LEU A 256 -7.83 -1.06 -4.02
C LEU A 256 -6.81 -2.12 -4.44
N ILE A 257 -5.64 -2.10 -3.83
CA ILE A 257 -4.63 -3.15 -3.97
C ILE A 257 -4.40 -3.79 -2.60
N SER A 258 -4.88 -5.01 -2.47
CA SER A 258 -4.86 -5.75 -1.21
C SER A 258 -3.52 -6.45 -0.95
N PHE A 259 -3.29 -6.81 0.31
CA PHE A 259 -2.19 -7.67 0.80
C PHE A 259 -0.78 -7.10 0.74
N ILE A 260 -0.42 -6.15 -0.11
CA ILE A 260 0.96 -5.64 -0.22
C ILE A 260 1.44 -5.08 1.12
N GLY A 261 0.65 -4.21 1.74
CA GLY A 261 0.96 -3.62 3.05
C GLY A 261 1.03 -4.62 4.20
N LEU A 262 0.53 -5.82 4.00
CA LEU A 262 0.54 -6.88 4.99
C LEU A 262 1.72 -7.84 4.79
N ILE A 263 1.96 -8.27 3.55
CA ILE A 263 2.92 -9.32 3.20
C ILE A 263 4.35 -8.79 3.17
N ALA A 264 4.55 -7.65 2.51
CA ALA A 264 5.89 -7.13 2.27
C ALA A 264 6.66 -6.81 3.58
N PRO A 265 6.05 -6.19 4.61
CA PRO A 265 6.68 -6.05 5.92
C PRO A 265 7.04 -7.39 6.56
N HIS A 266 6.21 -8.39 6.35
CA HIS A 266 6.46 -9.72 6.89
C HIS A 266 7.65 -10.40 6.22
N ILE A 267 7.74 -10.36 4.88
CA ILE A 267 8.89 -10.87 4.12
C ILE A 267 10.18 -10.15 4.57
N ALA A 268 10.13 -8.84 4.73
CA ALA A 268 11.27 -8.08 5.21
C ALA A 268 11.75 -8.55 6.59
N ARG A 269 10.83 -8.75 7.55
CA ARG A 269 11.16 -9.28 8.88
C ARG A 269 11.71 -10.71 8.84
N LEU A 270 11.20 -11.58 7.98
CA LEU A 270 11.74 -12.93 7.79
C LEU A 270 13.19 -12.92 7.32
N LEU A 271 13.54 -12.03 6.39
CA LEU A 271 14.87 -11.89 5.82
C LEU A 271 15.84 -11.22 6.79
N THR A 272 15.45 -10.14 7.43
CA THR A 272 16.32 -9.37 8.33
C THR A 272 16.39 -9.97 9.73
N ARG A 273 15.31 -10.64 10.18
CA ARG A 273 15.09 -11.16 11.54
C ARG A 273 15.19 -10.08 12.63
N ARG A 274 14.81 -8.84 12.30
CA ARG A 274 14.86 -7.68 13.19
C ARG A 274 13.71 -6.72 12.86
N ASN A 275 13.44 -5.81 13.80
CA ASN A 275 12.56 -4.64 13.61
C ASN A 275 13.44 -3.39 13.73
N ASP A 276 14.17 -3.05 12.68
CA ASP A 276 15.04 -1.88 12.62
C ASP A 276 14.77 -1.05 11.35
N ARG A 277 15.44 0.09 11.25
CA ARG A 277 15.30 0.99 10.10
C ARG A 277 15.58 0.29 8.75
N PHE A 278 16.51 -0.66 8.74
CA PHE A 278 16.81 -1.43 7.53
C PHE A 278 15.63 -2.34 7.15
N THR A 279 14.97 -2.95 8.12
CA THR A 279 13.75 -3.76 7.91
C THR A 279 12.60 -2.92 7.37
N TYR A 280 12.42 -1.71 7.88
CA TYR A 280 11.42 -0.76 7.38
C TYR A 280 11.65 -0.42 5.89
N ILE A 281 12.89 -0.08 5.50
CA ILE A 281 13.24 0.19 4.09
C ILE A 281 13.10 -1.08 3.23
N SER A 282 13.57 -2.23 3.73
CA SER A 282 13.44 -3.52 3.04
C SER A 282 11.98 -3.91 2.81
N SER A 283 11.08 -3.54 3.73
CA SER A 283 9.64 -3.70 3.56
C SER A 283 9.13 -2.93 2.35
N GLY A 284 9.50 -1.65 2.22
CA GLY A 284 9.14 -0.84 1.05
C GLY A 284 9.63 -1.44 -0.26
N LEU A 285 10.89 -1.89 -0.29
CA LEU A 285 11.50 -2.51 -1.48
C LEU A 285 10.81 -3.84 -1.84
N ALA A 286 10.49 -4.67 -0.84
CA ALA A 286 9.71 -5.89 -1.06
C ALA A 286 8.33 -5.59 -1.66
N GLY A 287 7.62 -4.57 -1.13
CA GLY A 287 6.33 -4.15 -1.67
C GLY A 287 6.41 -3.64 -3.10
N ALA A 288 7.43 -2.84 -3.42
CA ALA A 288 7.70 -2.38 -4.78
C ALA A 288 7.87 -3.54 -5.76
N ILE A 289 8.65 -4.56 -5.38
CA ILE A 289 8.89 -5.74 -6.21
C ILE A 289 7.60 -6.56 -6.38
N ILE A 290 6.88 -6.83 -5.29
CA ILE A 290 5.65 -7.63 -5.32
C ILE A 290 4.59 -6.96 -6.19
N MET A 291 4.34 -5.66 -6.00
CA MET A 291 3.34 -4.93 -6.78
C MET A 291 3.69 -4.89 -8.27
N THR A 292 4.95 -4.64 -8.60
CA THR A 292 5.40 -4.60 -10.00
C THR A 292 5.34 -5.97 -10.65
N LEU A 293 5.68 -7.05 -9.94
CA LEU A 293 5.51 -8.42 -10.43
C LEU A 293 4.03 -8.76 -10.65
N ALA A 294 3.16 -8.43 -9.69
CA ALA A 294 1.72 -8.64 -9.82
C ALA A 294 1.15 -7.91 -11.06
N ASP A 295 1.62 -6.69 -11.32
CA ASP A 295 1.26 -5.94 -12.53
C ASP A 295 1.77 -6.60 -13.82
N ILE A 296 2.99 -7.12 -13.84
CA ILE A 296 3.53 -7.85 -14.99
C ILE A 296 2.65 -9.06 -15.30
N PHE A 297 2.27 -9.85 -14.31
CA PHE A 297 1.38 -11.00 -14.48
C PHE A 297 -0.02 -10.56 -14.91
N ALA A 298 -0.57 -9.51 -14.32
CA ALA A 298 -1.91 -8.99 -14.64
C ALA A 298 -2.10 -8.66 -16.12
N ARG A 299 -1.05 -8.20 -16.79
CA ARG A 299 -1.07 -7.84 -18.23
C ARG A 299 -0.46 -8.88 -19.16
N SER A 300 0.07 -9.98 -18.63
CA SER A 300 0.73 -11.03 -19.44
C SER A 300 -0.10 -12.30 -19.59
N VAL A 301 -1.00 -12.58 -18.62
CA VAL A 301 -1.75 -13.85 -18.55
C VAL A 301 -2.93 -13.89 -19.50
N SER A 302 -3.55 -12.73 -19.79
CA SER A 302 -4.74 -12.66 -20.65
C SER A 302 -4.62 -11.53 -21.68
N SER A 303 -5.38 -11.64 -22.78
CA SER A 303 -5.55 -10.58 -23.77
C SER A 303 -6.28 -9.36 -23.19
N SER A 304 -7.19 -9.57 -22.23
CA SER A 304 -7.77 -8.52 -21.41
C SER A 304 -6.92 -8.37 -20.16
N GLU A 305 -6.56 -7.13 -19.79
CA GLU A 305 -5.79 -6.88 -18.57
C GLU A 305 -6.61 -7.25 -17.34
N LEU A 306 -6.02 -8.10 -16.48
CA LEU A 306 -6.62 -8.52 -15.23
C LEU A 306 -6.34 -7.51 -14.11
N PRO A 307 -7.23 -7.38 -13.11
CA PRO A 307 -6.96 -6.59 -11.91
C PRO A 307 -5.72 -7.09 -11.16
N VAL A 308 -4.88 -6.16 -10.70
CA VAL A 308 -3.62 -6.47 -9.99
C VAL A 308 -3.91 -7.18 -8.67
N SER A 309 -5.02 -6.84 -7.99
CA SER A 309 -5.38 -7.47 -6.72
C SER A 309 -5.62 -8.97 -6.79
N ILE A 310 -5.95 -9.52 -7.95
CA ILE A 310 -6.05 -10.98 -8.14
C ILE A 310 -4.70 -11.62 -7.82
N PHE A 311 -3.63 -11.10 -8.38
CA PHE A 311 -2.28 -11.65 -8.19
C PHE A 311 -1.72 -11.37 -6.81
N THR A 312 -1.97 -10.18 -6.25
CA THR A 312 -1.52 -9.87 -4.89
C THR A 312 -2.28 -10.69 -3.85
N SER A 313 -3.56 -10.98 -4.05
CA SER A 313 -4.36 -11.84 -3.18
C SER A 313 -3.96 -13.31 -3.30
N LEU A 314 -3.71 -13.79 -4.52
CA LEU A 314 -3.26 -15.16 -4.77
C LEU A 314 -1.90 -15.46 -4.12
N LEU A 315 -1.01 -14.49 -4.06
CA LEU A 315 0.26 -14.59 -3.34
C LEU A 315 0.06 -14.39 -1.83
N GLY A 316 -0.85 -13.50 -1.45
CA GLY A 316 -1.03 -13.05 -0.09
C GLY A 316 -1.71 -14.05 0.82
N ALA A 317 -2.81 -14.61 0.40
CA ALA A 317 -3.60 -15.51 1.22
C ALA A 317 -2.83 -16.81 1.61
N PRO A 318 -2.15 -17.52 0.68
CA PRO A 318 -1.35 -18.68 1.06
C PRO A 318 -0.20 -18.33 2.01
N LEU A 319 0.46 -17.20 1.79
CA LEU A 319 1.55 -16.77 2.67
C LEU A 319 1.06 -16.51 4.09
N LEU A 320 -0.10 -15.88 4.25
CA LEU A 320 -0.72 -15.68 5.56
C LEU A 320 -1.05 -17.00 6.25
N ILE A 321 -1.62 -17.97 5.53
CA ILE A 321 -1.93 -19.31 6.08
C ILE A 321 -0.64 -19.97 6.58
N ILE A 322 0.44 -19.95 5.79
CA ILE A 322 1.74 -20.51 6.18
C ILE A 322 2.26 -19.83 7.44
N LEU A 323 2.08 -18.51 7.55
CA LEU A 323 2.53 -17.74 8.72
C LEU A 323 1.75 -18.10 9.98
N LEU A 324 0.44 -18.22 9.90
CA LEU A 324 -0.41 -18.65 11.00
C LEU A 324 -0.03 -20.04 11.51
N ILE A 325 0.20 -20.99 10.59
CA ILE A 325 0.63 -22.36 10.97
C ILE A 325 2.00 -22.35 11.67
N LYS A 326 2.95 -21.51 11.21
CA LYS A 326 4.27 -21.40 11.83
C LYS A 326 4.26 -20.68 13.17
N ALA A 327 3.38 -19.68 13.36
CA ALA A 327 3.24 -18.99 14.63
C ALA A 327 2.73 -19.96 15.72
N ASN A 328 1.69 -20.72 15.42
CA ASN A 328 1.10 -21.69 16.35
C ASN A 328 2.07 -22.80 16.78
N LYS A 329 2.98 -23.23 15.88
CA LYS A 329 4.01 -24.22 16.23
C LYS A 329 5.07 -23.72 17.22
N LYS A 330 5.24 -22.39 17.36
CA LYS A 330 6.19 -21.81 18.32
C LYS A 330 5.59 -21.59 19.72
N GLU A 331 4.25 -21.54 19.82
CA GLU A 331 3.56 -21.44 21.12
C GLU A 331 3.32 -22.82 21.77
N VAL A 332 3.39 -23.91 21.00
CA VAL A 332 3.13 -25.28 21.45
C VAL A 332 4.45 -26.05 21.69
N ALA A 333 5.61 -25.48 21.34
CA ALA A 333 6.95 -26.05 21.58
C ALA A 333 7.72 -25.25 22.63
#